data_2b4540c4f25b517c74a327c0acedbd08
#
_entry.id   2b4540c4f25b517c74a327c0acedbd08
#
_cell.length_a   1.000
_cell.length_b   1.000
_cell.length_c   1.000
_cell.angle_alpha   90.00
_cell.angle_beta   90.00
_cell.angle_gamma   90.00
#
_symmetry.space_group_name_H-M   'P 1'
#
loop_
_entity.id
_entity.type
_entity.pdbx_description
1 polymer ?
#
loop_
_entity_poly.entity_id
_entity_poly.type
_entity_poly.pdbx_seq_one_letter_code
_entity_poly.pdbx_strand_id
1 'polypeptide(L)'
;MANIQISLLKFTESYKKEIILSLLFIIGAIFGGSHYLTWNDIVENAAFKAGLVEYSIETPQYYFQNRLNSFFYIGAEGLLRLGFSEYSLAILTSSLLGGLSFFTLGFIGLSFFSSFWVIAAVVMVDYFLLYEFGVNYDVSIVNTKNPQGHFGLILSLLLLVYHSSSRSKKSAFLMGFSPIFHLTLGAWAISGMLLFEVLDKNIKDHKRVLLPLVLGITASILFYTLSSDSGSSSFFNAEAGDFYSYLQLWDLHQQPYSLLDKGIWVSLMILTSLFLNNENKLIKISFSAFFVIAIIHGFLGHSLHLMIPNIWWGLMPSRLLNFIILFGASYFFLKAMKGRTLSSLLTLLFYVIVFLNILYVGKGEILFSGQIEKFKNLLFGLYLGSFLLLLFSQKLSFLKRTYEIPHKVLRGMVAICFIFTLGTQLYYLPKAYSYNKSQLKYYKNDSQLMALKKSSSLLLTSPGIKQFQLISGQPIVFELDTIDDLLYNPEKIQDSSRYMIDLYGINFFKPAKDYRNNIELLDSWVRSYWQEKDSIDWGLLKKKYKFSHIVTPPDWNLKLEVHLKSDKWKAYKVD
;
A
#
# COMPACT_ATOMS: atom_id res chain seq x y z
N MET A 1 -48.56 17.55 -6.73
CA MET A 1 -47.54 16.53 -7.14
C MET A 1 -46.45 17.12 -8.06
N ALA A 2 -46.77 17.88 -9.11
CA ALA A 2 -45.74 18.45 -10.00
C ALA A 2 -44.70 19.33 -9.30
N ASN A 3 -45.08 20.17 -8.35
CA ASN A 3 -44.14 21.03 -7.62
C ASN A 3 -43.20 20.26 -6.68
N ILE A 4 -43.64 19.13 -6.14
CA ILE A 4 -42.80 18.25 -5.32
C ILE A 4 -41.78 17.50 -6.21
N GLN A 5 -42.21 17.07 -7.38
CA GLN A 5 -41.34 16.43 -8.35
C GLN A 5 -40.26 17.40 -8.89
N ILE A 6 -40.58 18.65 -9.15
CA ILE A 6 -39.63 19.67 -9.61
C ILE A 6 -38.66 20.04 -8.48
N SER A 7 -39.12 20.11 -7.23
CA SER A 7 -38.24 20.39 -6.08
C SER A 7 -37.29 19.21 -5.79
N LEU A 8 -37.77 17.99 -5.90
CA LEU A 8 -36.95 16.76 -5.79
C LEU A 8 -35.92 16.68 -6.91
N LEU A 9 -36.28 16.99 -8.16
CA LEU A 9 -35.37 17.02 -9.29
C LEU A 9 -34.27 18.07 -9.13
N LYS A 10 -34.63 19.30 -8.70
CA LYS A 10 -33.63 20.33 -8.41
C LYS A 10 -32.74 19.98 -7.21
N PHE A 11 -33.30 19.38 -6.17
CA PHE A 11 -32.55 18.86 -5.03
C PHE A 11 -31.59 17.78 -5.46
N THR A 12 -32.02 16.78 -6.24
CA THR A 12 -31.16 15.71 -6.72
C THR A 12 -30.05 16.19 -7.67
N GLU A 13 -30.29 17.20 -8.49
CA GLU A 13 -29.24 17.78 -9.33
C GLU A 13 -28.21 18.56 -8.49
N SER A 14 -28.64 19.31 -7.47
CA SER A 14 -27.76 20.10 -6.59
C SER A 14 -26.85 19.20 -5.75
N TYR A 15 -27.33 18.08 -5.25
CA TYR A 15 -26.60 17.17 -4.36
C TYR A 15 -26.09 15.89 -5.05
N LYS A 16 -26.15 15.84 -6.37
CA LYS A 16 -25.76 14.65 -7.14
C LYS A 16 -24.33 14.20 -6.89
N LYS A 17 -23.39 15.14 -6.76
CA LYS A 17 -21.97 14.82 -6.50
C LYS A 17 -21.77 14.24 -5.12
N GLU A 18 -22.36 14.83 -4.12
CA GLU A 18 -22.29 14.40 -2.72
C GLU A 18 -22.91 13.00 -2.56
N ILE A 19 -24.04 12.75 -3.18
CA ILE A 19 -24.70 11.44 -3.18
C ILE A 19 -23.79 10.38 -3.82
N ILE A 20 -23.21 10.67 -4.98
CA ILE A 20 -22.29 9.74 -5.66
C ILE A 20 -21.08 9.44 -4.78
N LEU A 21 -20.46 10.46 -4.19
CA LEU A 21 -19.29 10.29 -3.33
C LEU A 21 -19.63 9.52 -2.05
N SER A 22 -20.80 9.77 -1.45
CA SER A 22 -21.26 9.02 -0.28
C SER A 22 -21.54 7.55 -0.60
N LEU A 23 -22.16 7.27 -1.75
CA LEU A 23 -22.36 5.89 -2.20
C LEU A 23 -21.04 5.16 -2.47
N LEU A 24 -20.08 5.83 -3.11
CA LEU A 24 -18.75 5.27 -3.34
C LEU A 24 -18.03 4.99 -2.02
N PHE A 25 -18.13 5.91 -1.05
CA PHE A 25 -17.57 5.67 0.27
C PHE A 25 -18.18 4.44 0.94
N ILE A 26 -19.50 4.29 0.92
CA ILE A 26 -20.19 3.13 1.52
C ILE A 26 -19.79 1.83 0.82
N ILE A 27 -19.79 1.80 -0.51
CA ILE A 27 -19.38 0.61 -1.29
C ILE A 27 -17.92 0.25 -0.97
N GLY A 28 -17.03 1.25 -0.98
CA GLY A 28 -15.62 1.05 -0.64
C GLY A 28 -15.41 0.59 0.80
N ALA A 29 -16.19 1.11 1.76
CA ALA A 29 -16.13 0.68 3.16
C ALA A 29 -16.55 -0.78 3.34
N ILE A 30 -17.61 -1.20 2.65
CA ILE A 30 -18.04 -2.61 2.63
C ILE A 30 -16.93 -3.47 2.03
N PHE A 31 -16.37 -3.06 0.90
CA PHE A 31 -15.28 -3.77 0.23
C PHE A 31 -14.05 -3.90 1.15
N GLY A 32 -13.52 -2.80 1.67
CA GLY A 32 -12.35 -2.81 2.56
C GLY A 32 -12.58 -3.65 3.81
N GLY A 33 -13.75 -3.47 4.46
CA GLY A 33 -14.11 -4.21 5.66
C GLY A 33 -14.29 -5.71 5.44
N SER A 34 -14.55 -6.16 4.23
CA SER A 34 -14.64 -7.60 3.92
C SER A 34 -13.28 -8.24 3.66
N HIS A 35 -12.31 -7.45 3.19
CA HIS A 35 -10.94 -7.88 2.90
C HIS A 35 -9.96 -7.51 4.01
N TYR A 36 -10.45 -7.25 5.24
CA TYR A 36 -9.60 -6.91 6.37
C TYR A 36 -8.56 -8.01 6.65
N LEU A 37 -7.40 -7.57 7.14
CA LEU A 37 -6.41 -8.45 7.75
C LEU A 37 -6.34 -8.10 9.23
N THR A 38 -6.43 -9.10 10.10
CA THR A 38 -6.48 -8.89 11.56
C THR A 38 -5.25 -8.15 12.06
N TRP A 39 -4.08 -8.53 11.56
CA TRP A 39 -2.81 -7.93 11.89
C TRP A 39 -2.28 -7.15 10.68
N ASN A 40 -2.87 -5.98 10.42
CA ASN A 40 -2.31 -5.00 9.52
C ASN A 40 -1.38 -4.04 10.29
N ASP A 41 -0.59 -3.24 9.58
CA ASP A 41 0.41 -2.35 10.19
C ASP A 41 -0.16 -1.38 11.25
N ILE A 42 -1.40 -0.92 11.09
CA ILE A 42 -2.05 -0.03 12.06
C ILE A 42 -2.43 -0.79 13.34
N VAL A 43 -3.00 -1.98 13.19
CA VAL A 43 -3.40 -2.81 14.34
C VAL A 43 -2.18 -3.32 15.10
N GLU A 44 -1.14 -3.71 14.39
CA GLU A 44 0.12 -4.15 14.98
C GLU A 44 0.75 -3.06 15.84
N ASN A 45 0.93 -1.86 15.29
CA ASN A 45 1.49 -0.74 16.05
C ASN A 45 0.61 -0.35 17.25
N ALA A 46 -0.71 -0.28 17.04
CA ALA A 46 -1.63 0.04 18.12
C ALA A 46 -1.60 -1.01 19.25
N ALA A 47 -1.52 -2.30 18.91
CA ALA A 47 -1.42 -3.38 19.88
C ALA A 47 -0.12 -3.32 20.69
N PHE A 48 1.00 -3.00 20.03
CA PHE A 48 2.28 -2.77 20.69
C PHE A 48 2.20 -1.59 21.68
N LYS A 49 1.74 -0.42 21.23
CA LYS A 49 1.63 0.78 22.08
C LYS A 49 0.60 0.65 23.19
N ALA A 50 -0.43 -0.16 23.00
CA ALA A 50 -1.40 -0.51 24.05
C ALA A 50 -0.89 -1.57 25.04
N GLY A 51 0.29 -2.16 24.81
CA GLY A 51 0.87 -3.19 25.68
C GLY A 51 0.22 -4.58 25.53
N LEU A 52 -0.49 -4.82 24.42
CA LEU A 52 -1.09 -6.13 24.10
C LEU A 52 -0.11 -7.10 23.45
N VAL A 53 0.93 -6.55 22.80
CA VAL A 53 2.01 -7.28 22.14
C VAL A 53 3.33 -6.69 22.59
N GLU A 54 4.29 -7.55 22.87
CA GLU A 54 5.63 -7.13 23.28
C GLU A 54 6.65 -7.46 22.19
N TYR A 55 7.60 -6.56 21.99
CA TYR A 55 8.80 -6.77 21.18
C TYR A 55 10.02 -6.71 22.06
N SER A 56 11.05 -7.47 21.74
CA SER A 56 12.33 -7.37 22.46
C SER A 56 12.96 -6.00 22.23
N ILE A 57 13.35 -5.31 23.30
CA ILE A 57 13.86 -3.93 23.30
C ILE A 57 15.08 -3.74 22.38
N GLU A 58 15.86 -4.80 22.14
CA GLU A 58 17.07 -4.73 21.31
C GLU A 58 16.77 -4.90 19.81
N THR A 59 15.54 -5.30 19.43
CA THR A 59 15.22 -5.61 18.04
C THR A 59 14.92 -4.36 17.20
N PRO A 60 15.20 -4.39 15.89
CA PRO A 60 14.84 -3.31 14.96
C PRO A 60 13.34 -2.99 15.01
N GLN A 61 12.49 -4.02 15.16
CA GLN A 61 11.05 -3.88 15.19
C GLN A 61 10.57 -3.08 16.40
N TYR A 62 11.15 -3.28 17.59
CA TYR A 62 10.83 -2.47 18.75
C TYR A 62 11.07 -0.97 18.47
N TYR A 63 12.25 -0.64 17.93
CA TYR A 63 12.59 0.74 17.59
C TYR A 63 11.68 1.31 16.51
N PHE A 64 11.38 0.53 15.49
CA PHE A 64 10.48 0.94 14.42
C PHE A 64 9.08 1.24 14.95
N GLN A 65 8.45 0.27 15.64
CA GLN A 65 7.10 0.41 16.18
C GLN A 65 7.00 1.57 17.18
N ASN A 66 8.03 1.78 18.00
CA ASN A 66 8.03 2.87 18.98
C ASN A 66 8.13 4.25 18.33
N ARG A 67 8.82 4.37 17.18
CA ARG A 67 9.00 5.62 16.43
C ARG A 67 7.83 5.94 15.51
N LEU A 68 7.00 4.98 15.17
CA LEU A 68 5.84 5.19 14.30
C LEU A 68 4.79 6.03 15.02
N ASN A 69 4.62 7.26 14.54
CA ASN A 69 3.60 8.17 15.00
C ASN A 69 2.84 8.73 13.79
N SER A 70 1.55 8.51 13.77
CA SER A 70 0.65 9.13 12.80
C SER A 70 -0.73 9.26 13.43
N PHE A 71 -1.58 10.05 12.83
CA PHE A 71 -2.96 10.20 13.26
C PHE A 71 -3.68 8.84 13.39
N PHE A 72 -3.46 7.93 12.44
CA PHE A 72 -4.11 6.62 12.43
C PHE A 72 -3.57 5.70 13.52
N TYR A 73 -2.27 5.70 13.78
CA TYR A 73 -1.69 4.89 14.85
C TYR A 73 -2.18 5.32 16.22
N ILE A 74 -2.15 6.63 16.51
CA ILE A 74 -2.62 7.17 17.79
C ILE A 74 -4.11 6.95 17.98
N GLY A 75 -4.91 7.16 16.92
CA GLY A 75 -6.35 6.89 16.98
C GLY A 75 -6.67 5.41 17.22
N ALA A 76 -5.94 4.52 16.58
CA ALA A 76 -6.08 3.08 16.72
C ALA A 76 -5.68 2.60 18.13
N GLU A 77 -4.57 3.10 18.68
CA GLU A 77 -4.15 2.84 20.07
C GLU A 77 -5.23 3.28 21.04
N GLY A 78 -5.77 4.49 20.87
CA GLY A 78 -6.87 5.00 21.71
C GLY A 78 -8.10 4.09 21.69
N LEU A 79 -8.47 3.56 20.53
CA LEU A 79 -9.59 2.63 20.41
C LEU A 79 -9.33 1.29 21.12
N LEU A 80 -8.12 0.74 21.03
CA LEU A 80 -7.76 -0.49 21.78
C LEU A 80 -7.80 -0.26 23.29
N ARG A 81 -7.29 0.89 23.77
CA ARG A 81 -7.37 1.27 25.19
C ARG A 81 -8.80 1.48 25.69
N LEU A 82 -9.73 1.85 24.80
CA LEU A 82 -11.17 1.94 25.07
C LEU A 82 -11.89 0.58 25.02
N GLY A 83 -11.18 -0.53 24.79
CA GLY A 83 -11.72 -1.89 24.81
C GLY A 83 -12.18 -2.44 23.45
N PHE A 84 -11.87 -1.76 22.34
CA PHE A 84 -12.04 -2.39 21.03
C PHE A 84 -11.10 -3.59 20.91
N SER A 85 -11.57 -4.64 20.25
CA SER A 85 -10.69 -5.77 19.92
C SER A 85 -9.86 -5.44 18.67
N GLU A 86 -8.71 -6.11 18.55
CA GLU A 86 -7.83 -6.03 17.38
C GLU A 86 -8.61 -6.35 16.07
N TYR A 87 -9.51 -7.30 16.17
CA TYR A 87 -10.41 -7.69 15.09
C TYR A 87 -11.35 -6.57 14.66
N SER A 88 -12.02 -5.93 15.65
CA SER A 88 -12.93 -4.80 15.37
C SER A 88 -12.18 -3.61 14.78
N LEU A 89 -10.96 -3.36 15.27
CA LEU A 89 -10.08 -2.32 14.78
C LEU A 89 -9.62 -2.62 13.34
N ALA A 90 -9.27 -3.85 13.03
CA ALA A 90 -8.87 -4.27 11.68
C ALA A 90 -10.01 -4.06 10.66
N ILE A 91 -11.24 -4.42 11.02
CA ILE A 91 -12.41 -4.16 10.18
C ILE A 91 -12.63 -2.67 10.00
N LEU A 92 -12.58 -1.90 11.07
CA LEU A 92 -12.80 -0.46 11.04
C LEU A 92 -11.78 0.26 10.17
N THR A 93 -10.49 -0.02 10.36
CA THR A 93 -9.40 0.59 9.57
C THR A 93 -9.49 0.21 8.10
N SER A 94 -9.75 -1.07 7.79
CA SER A 94 -9.91 -1.54 6.42
C SER A 94 -11.17 -0.96 5.75
N SER A 95 -12.28 -0.83 6.49
CA SER A 95 -13.50 -0.19 5.98
C SER A 95 -13.28 1.29 5.70
N LEU A 96 -12.64 2.01 6.62
CA LEU A 96 -12.33 3.42 6.43
C LEU A 96 -11.40 3.62 5.22
N LEU A 97 -10.39 2.76 5.08
CA LEU A 97 -9.48 2.80 3.95
C LEU A 97 -10.20 2.59 2.63
N GLY A 98 -11.02 1.53 2.51
CA GLY A 98 -11.79 1.24 1.31
C GLY A 98 -12.74 2.38 0.96
N GLY A 99 -13.44 2.92 1.97
CA GLY A 99 -14.34 4.06 1.80
C GLY A 99 -13.63 5.29 1.27
N LEU A 100 -12.49 5.68 1.87
CA LEU A 100 -11.70 6.83 1.44
C LEU A 100 -11.06 6.60 0.07
N SER A 101 -10.65 5.39 -0.26
CA SER A 101 -10.08 5.06 -1.57
C SER A 101 -11.12 5.27 -2.68
N PHE A 102 -12.31 4.69 -2.53
CA PHE A 102 -13.39 4.84 -3.51
C PHE A 102 -13.89 6.27 -3.59
N PHE A 103 -14.00 6.96 -2.45
CA PHE A 103 -14.33 8.39 -2.40
C PHE A 103 -13.31 9.22 -3.19
N THR A 104 -12.00 8.99 -2.97
CA THR A 104 -10.92 9.75 -3.63
C THR A 104 -10.93 9.53 -5.14
N LEU A 105 -11.04 8.29 -5.60
CA LEU A 105 -11.12 7.99 -7.03
C LEU A 105 -12.40 8.56 -7.66
N GLY A 106 -13.51 8.50 -6.94
CA GLY A 106 -14.75 9.15 -7.33
C GLY A 106 -14.63 10.67 -7.41
N PHE A 107 -13.97 11.29 -6.44
CA PHE A 107 -13.71 12.73 -6.43
C PHE A 107 -12.82 13.15 -7.61
N ILE A 108 -11.74 12.40 -7.89
CA ILE A 108 -10.91 12.59 -9.08
C ILE A 108 -11.79 12.51 -10.33
N GLY A 109 -12.56 11.43 -10.47
CA GLY A 109 -13.43 11.24 -11.61
C GLY A 109 -14.43 12.38 -11.81
N LEU A 110 -15.11 12.83 -10.75
CA LEU A 110 -16.07 13.95 -10.80
C LEU A 110 -15.42 15.31 -11.04
N SER A 111 -14.15 15.48 -10.70
CA SER A 111 -13.39 16.71 -10.98
C SER A 111 -13.09 16.88 -12.47
N PHE A 112 -12.93 15.77 -13.18
CA PHE A 112 -12.63 15.78 -14.64
C PHE A 112 -13.85 15.42 -15.50
N PHE A 113 -14.80 14.65 -14.95
CA PHE A 113 -15.94 14.10 -15.69
C PHE A 113 -17.22 14.16 -14.84
N SER A 114 -18.11 15.05 -15.13
CA SER A 114 -19.43 15.14 -14.44
C SER A 114 -20.38 14.04 -14.91
N SER A 115 -20.25 12.81 -14.44
CA SER A 115 -21.06 11.67 -14.93
C SER A 115 -21.34 10.63 -13.85
N PHE A 116 -22.54 10.06 -13.85
CA PHE A 116 -22.93 8.87 -13.07
C PHE A 116 -21.99 7.66 -13.33
N TRP A 117 -21.37 7.60 -14.50
CA TRP A 117 -20.44 6.53 -14.88
C TRP A 117 -19.16 6.49 -14.01
N VAL A 118 -18.92 7.51 -13.18
CA VAL A 118 -17.82 7.51 -12.20
C VAL A 118 -17.94 6.32 -11.23
N ILE A 119 -19.17 5.98 -10.79
CA ILE A 119 -19.36 4.83 -9.89
C ILE A 119 -18.95 3.53 -10.60
N ALA A 120 -19.44 3.34 -11.82
CA ALA A 120 -19.09 2.16 -12.60
C ALA A 120 -17.57 2.08 -12.86
N ALA A 121 -16.94 3.22 -13.18
CA ALA A 121 -15.50 3.30 -13.38
C ALA A 121 -14.72 2.88 -12.13
N VAL A 122 -15.05 3.42 -10.95
CA VAL A 122 -14.32 3.12 -9.71
C VAL A 122 -14.46 1.65 -9.33
N VAL A 123 -15.66 1.09 -9.43
CA VAL A 123 -15.88 -0.33 -9.12
C VAL A 123 -15.17 -1.26 -10.12
N MET A 124 -15.16 -0.92 -11.41
CA MET A 124 -14.45 -1.71 -12.42
C MET A 124 -12.93 -1.61 -12.27
N VAL A 125 -12.42 -0.42 -11.93
CA VAL A 125 -11.00 -0.16 -11.75
C VAL A 125 -10.43 -1.00 -10.60
N ASP A 126 -11.18 -1.27 -9.54
CA ASP A 126 -10.73 -2.13 -8.45
C ASP A 126 -10.35 -3.55 -8.91
N TYR A 127 -10.97 -4.05 -9.99
CA TYR A 127 -10.57 -5.31 -10.60
C TYR A 127 -9.37 -5.22 -11.53
N PHE A 128 -9.10 -4.05 -12.08
CA PHE A 128 -8.09 -3.87 -13.12
C PHE A 128 -6.80 -3.25 -12.60
N LEU A 129 -6.86 -2.66 -11.42
CA LEU A 129 -5.67 -2.07 -10.83
C LEU A 129 -5.06 -2.92 -9.75
N LEU A 130 -4.00 -3.04 -9.83
CA LEU A 130 -3.17 -4.00 -9.82
C LEU A 130 -1.80 -3.77 -9.29
N TYR A 131 -1.53 -4.53 -8.31
CA TYR A 131 -0.24 -4.82 -7.69
C TYR A 131 0.98 -4.62 -8.60
N GLU A 132 0.76 -4.58 -9.89
CA GLU A 132 1.77 -4.88 -10.87
C GLU A 132 2.29 -3.72 -11.67
N PHE A 133 1.67 -2.57 -11.53
CA PHE A 133 2.17 -1.35 -12.12
C PHE A 133 3.00 -0.53 -11.14
N GLY A 134 3.02 -0.91 -9.87
CA GLY A 134 3.92 -0.32 -8.90
C GLY A 134 5.37 -0.69 -9.22
N VAL A 135 6.25 0.30 -9.21
CA VAL A 135 7.69 0.06 -9.27
C VAL A 135 8.21 0.10 -7.84
N ASN A 136 8.77 -1.00 -7.36
CA ASN A 136 9.22 -1.22 -5.99
C ASN A 136 8.13 -1.17 -4.89
N TYR A 137 6.93 -0.68 -5.18
CA TYR A 137 5.80 -0.65 -4.27
C TYR A 137 4.53 -1.04 -4.99
N ASP A 138 3.79 -1.95 -4.39
CA ASP A 138 2.51 -2.37 -4.94
C ASP A 138 1.54 -1.18 -5.02
N VAL A 139 0.88 -1.04 -6.16
CA VAL A 139 -0.24 -0.12 -6.34
C VAL A 139 -1.53 -0.89 -6.31
N SER A 140 -2.38 -0.57 -5.36
CA SER A 140 -3.72 -1.13 -5.27
C SER A 140 -4.71 -0.03 -4.93
N ILE A 141 -6.00 -0.23 -5.20
CA ILE A 141 -7.03 0.72 -4.78
C ILE A 141 -7.23 0.64 -3.28
N VAL A 142 -7.22 -0.57 -2.72
CA VAL A 142 -7.34 -0.84 -1.30
C VAL A 142 -6.27 -1.82 -0.86
N ASN A 143 -5.30 -1.36 -0.08
CA ASN A 143 -4.27 -2.20 0.51
C ASN A 143 -4.53 -2.42 2.00
N THR A 144 -5.20 -3.52 2.32
CA THR A 144 -5.55 -3.86 3.72
C THR A 144 -4.39 -4.46 4.51
N LYS A 145 -3.29 -4.81 3.87
CA LYS A 145 -2.08 -5.29 4.55
C LYS A 145 -1.28 -4.13 5.14
N ASN A 146 -1.08 -3.07 4.36
CA ASN A 146 -0.31 -1.89 4.74
C ASN A 146 -1.21 -0.63 4.62
N PRO A 147 -2.29 -0.54 5.42
CA PRO A 147 -3.26 0.55 5.33
C PRO A 147 -2.66 1.92 5.60
N GLN A 148 -1.67 2.05 6.48
CA GLN A 148 -1.04 3.33 6.80
C GLN A 148 -0.42 4.01 5.57
N GLY A 149 0.41 3.28 4.83
CA GLY A 149 1.02 3.81 3.60
C GLY A 149 -0.02 4.16 2.55
N HIS A 150 -1.09 3.38 2.48
CA HIS A 150 -2.17 3.61 1.54
C HIS A 150 -3.08 4.78 1.92
N PHE A 151 -3.40 4.98 3.21
CA PHE A 151 -4.06 6.19 3.69
C PHE A 151 -3.26 7.45 3.31
N GLY A 152 -1.94 7.41 3.51
CA GLY A 152 -1.06 8.51 3.13
C GLY A 152 -1.16 8.83 1.63
N LEU A 153 -1.11 7.82 0.77
CA LEU A 153 -1.21 7.98 -0.68
C LEU A 153 -2.57 8.56 -1.10
N ILE A 154 -3.66 7.95 -0.65
CA ILE A 154 -5.03 8.33 -1.00
C ILE A 154 -5.35 9.75 -0.53
N LEU A 155 -5.05 10.08 0.73
CA LEU A 155 -5.36 11.40 1.28
C LEU A 155 -4.50 12.49 0.64
N SER A 156 -3.20 12.23 0.42
CA SER A 156 -2.32 13.19 -0.26
C SER A 156 -2.76 13.43 -1.70
N LEU A 157 -3.18 12.39 -2.41
CA LEU A 157 -3.72 12.51 -3.77
C LEU A 157 -5.05 13.29 -3.77
N LEU A 158 -5.96 12.98 -2.85
CA LEU A 158 -7.22 13.70 -2.68
C LEU A 158 -6.98 15.19 -2.46
N LEU A 159 -6.06 15.53 -1.56
CA LEU A 159 -5.74 16.91 -1.23
C LEU A 159 -5.09 17.65 -2.41
N LEU A 160 -4.22 16.97 -3.16
CA LEU A 160 -3.60 17.55 -4.37
C LEU A 160 -4.67 17.89 -5.43
N VAL A 161 -5.61 16.97 -5.69
CA VAL A 161 -6.71 17.19 -6.65
C VAL A 161 -7.71 18.22 -6.11
N TYR A 162 -8.02 18.21 -4.83
CA TYR A 162 -8.88 19.20 -4.21
C TYR A 162 -8.27 20.60 -4.29
N HIS A 163 -6.99 20.75 -3.99
CA HIS A 163 -6.30 22.03 -4.13
C HIS A 163 -6.26 22.49 -5.60
N SER A 164 -6.04 21.56 -6.53
CA SER A 164 -6.02 21.87 -7.96
C SER A 164 -7.34 22.43 -8.49
N SER A 165 -8.46 22.03 -7.88
CA SER A 165 -9.80 22.45 -8.29
C SER A 165 -10.31 23.70 -7.54
N SER A 166 -9.90 23.90 -6.28
CA SER A 166 -10.45 24.97 -5.44
C SER A 166 -9.48 26.12 -5.18
N ARG A 167 -8.16 25.86 -5.15
CA ARG A 167 -7.07 26.79 -4.81
C ARG A 167 -7.44 27.72 -3.63
N SER A 168 -8.02 27.13 -2.59
CA SER A 168 -8.55 27.85 -1.44
C SER A 168 -7.59 27.85 -0.26
N LYS A 169 -7.77 28.77 0.70
CA LYS A 169 -7.03 28.77 1.96
C LYS A 169 -7.18 27.46 2.71
N LYS A 170 -8.40 26.88 2.71
CA LYS A 170 -8.70 25.61 3.36
C LYS A 170 -7.93 24.45 2.73
N SER A 171 -7.90 24.37 1.39
CA SER A 171 -7.16 23.31 0.70
C SER A 171 -5.66 23.43 0.92
N ALA A 172 -5.11 24.65 0.99
CA ALA A 172 -3.69 24.87 1.29
C ALA A 172 -3.35 24.47 2.74
N PHE A 173 -4.16 24.84 3.71
CA PHE A 173 -3.98 24.42 5.10
C PHE A 173 -4.01 22.89 5.24
N LEU A 174 -5.03 22.23 4.66
CA LEU A 174 -5.16 20.78 4.69
C LEU A 174 -3.97 20.08 3.99
N MET A 175 -3.44 20.66 2.92
CA MET A 175 -2.24 20.17 2.26
C MET A 175 -1.03 20.24 3.20
N GLY A 176 -0.80 21.37 3.88
CA GLY A 176 0.26 21.53 4.88
C GLY A 176 0.10 20.58 6.08
N PHE A 177 -1.13 20.21 6.39
CA PHE A 177 -1.46 19.28 7.46
C PHE A 177 -1.34 17.80 7.05
N SER A 178 -1.23 17.49 5.77
CA SER A 178 -1.20 16.10 5.27
C SER A 178 -0.07 15.20 5.84
N PRO A 179 1.11 15.71 6.24
CA PRO A 179 2.14 14.87 6.86
C PRO A 179 1.69 14.11 8.10
N ILE A 180 0.69 14.59 8.86
CA ILE A 180 0.18 13.86 10.03
C ILE A 180 -0.41 12.48 9.69
N PHE A 181 -0.92 12.33 8.47
CA PHE A 181 -1.43 11.05 7.99
C PHE A 181 -0.31 10.12 7.53
N HIS A 182 0.67 10.69 6.83
CA HIS A 182 1.87 9.96 6.41
C HIS A 182 2.97 10.97 6.04
N LEU A 183 4.04 11.00 6.82
CA LEU A 183 5.07 12.03 6.74
C LEU A 183 5.62 12.22 5.31
N THR A 184 6.12 11.15 4.70
CA THR A 184 6.81 11.22 3.40
C THR A 184 5.85 11.55 2.25
N LEU A 185 4.70 10.91 2.18
CA LEU A 185 3.72 11.12 1.11
C LEU A 185 3.07 12.51 1.21
N GLY A 186 2.79 12.99 2.42
CA GLY A 186 2.34 14.36 2.66
C GLY A 186 3.39 15.39 2.25
N ALA A 187 4.67 15.17 2.59
CA ALA A 187 5.77 16.04 2.18
C ALA A 187 5.92 16.11 0.65
N TRP A 188 5.78 14.99 -0.06
CA TRP A 188 5.80 14.97 -1.52
C TRP A 188 4.62 15.73 -2.14
N ALA A 189 3.41 15.57 -1.59
CA ALA A 189 2.26 16.32 -2.07
C ALA A 189 2.42 17.84 -1.86
N ILE A 190 2.96 18.26 -0.72
CA ILE A 190 3.34 19.66 -0.46
C ILE A 190 4.38 20.14 -1.47
N SER A 191 5.41 19.35 -1.74
CA SER A 191 6.47 19.70 -2.71
C SER A 191 5.91 19.89 -4.12
N GLY A 192 4.98 19.02 -4.55
CA GLY A 192 4.30 19.17 -5.84
C GLY A 192 3.45 20.45 -5.92
N MET A 193 2.75 20.78 -4.83
CA MET A 193 1.98 22.02 -4.75
C MET A 193 2.89 23.27 -4.76
N LEU A 194 3.96 23.26 -3.97
CA LEU A 194 4.92 24.38 -3.92
C LEU A 194 5.58 24.62 -5.27
N LEU A 195 5.98 23.55 -5.95
CA LEU A 195 6.56 23.67 -7.30
C LEU A 195 5.58 24.33 -8.26
N PHE A 196 4.31 23.95 -8.21
CA PHE A 196 3.27 24.62 -9.01
C PHE A 196 3.14 26.08 -8.66
N GLU A 197 3.07 26.44 -7.38
CA GLU A 197 2.94 27.83 -6.93
C GLU A 197 4.14 28.68 -7.40
N VAL A 198 5.35 28.13 -7.37
CA VAL A 198 6.56 28.83 -7.87
C VAL A 198 6.52 29.04 -9.38
N LEU A 199 6.07 28.04 -10.13
CA LEU A 199 6.02 28.08 -11.60
C LEU A 199 4.79 28.82 -12.15
N ASP A 200 3.77 29.05 -11.33
CA ASP A 200 2.59 29.81 -11.73
C ASP A 200 2.82 31.30 -11.50
N LYS A 201 2.79 32.08 -12.59
CA LYS A 201 3.11 33.51 -12.58
C LYS A 201 2.07 34.40 -11.88
N ASN A 202 1.02 33.82 -11.29
CA ASN A 202 -0.06 34.60 -10.66
C ASN A 202 0.27 34.93 -9.20
N ILE A 203 1.15 35.91 -8.98
CA ILE A 203 1.69 36.29 -7.66
C ILE A 203 0.61 36.69 -6.64
N LYS A 204 -0.55 37.21 -7.08
CA LYS A 204 -1.61 37.65 -6.15
C LYS A 204 -2.21 36.49 -5.34
N ASP A 205 -2.24 35.29 -5.90
CA ASP A 205 -2.78 34.12 -5.23
C ASP A 205 -1.79 33.45 -4.27
N HIS A 206 -0.46 33.65 -4.45
CA HIS A 206 0.56 33.04 -3.63
C HIS A 206 0.44 33.38 -2.14
N LYS A 207 0.24 34.66 -1.80
CA LYS A 207 0.08 35.09 -0.41
C LYS A 207 -1.16 34.48 0.27
N ARG A 208 -2.21 34.26 -0.53
CA ARG A 208 -3.45 33.65 -0.06
C ARG A 208 -3.29 32.17 0.28
N VAL A 209 -2.36 31.49 -0.40
CA VAL A 209 -2.13 30.04 -0.30
C VAL A 209 -0.99 29.73 0.67
N LEU A 210 0.12 30.48 0.61
CA LEU A 210 1.34 30.17 1.36
C LEU A 210 1.16 30.25 2.88
N LEU A 211 0.49 31.27 3.40
CA LEU A 211 0.29 31.42 4.85
C LEU A 211 -0.51 30.25 5.44
N PRO A 212 -1.68 29.87 4.89
CA PRO A 212 -2.39 28.67 5.37
C PRO A 212 -1.58 27.38 5.23
N LEU A 213 -0.79 27.23 4.16
CA LEU A 213 0.10 26.09 3.99
C LEU A 213 1.13 26.01 5.12
N VAL A 214 1.82 27.12 5.42
CA VAL A 214 2.81 27.18 6.52
C VAL A 214 2.14 26.85 7.85
N LEU A 215 0.94 27.38 8.13
CA LEU A 215 0.21 27.04 9.35
C LEU A 215 -0.11 25.55 9.43
N GLY A 216 -0.49 24.91 8.32
CA GLY A 216 -0.71 23.47 8.26
C GLY A 216 0.58 22.67 8.51
N ILE A 217 1.70 23.08 7.92
CA ILE A 217 3.02 22.47 8.16
C ILE A 217 3.42 22.62 9.62
N THR A 218 3.26 23.81 10.21
CA THR A 218 3.56 24.05 11.63
C THR A 218 2.70 23.14 12.53
N ALA A 219 1.42 23.00 12.23
CA ALA A 219 0.55 22.09 12.97
C ALA A 219 1.00 20.62 12.85
N SER A 220 1.49 20.21 11.68
CA SER A 220 2.07 18.87 11.49
C SER A 220 3.35 18.68 12.30
N ILE A 221 4.25 19.67 12.34
CA ILE A 221 5.47 19.62 13.14
C ILE A 221 5.11 19.53 14.63
N LEU A 222 4.18 20.35 15.11
CA LEU A 222 3.71 20.29 16.49
C LEU A 222 3.10 18.93 16.84
N PHE A 223 2.33 18.34 15.94
CA PHE A 223 1.79 17.00 16.14
C PHE A 223 2.91 15.98 16.37
N TYR A 224 3.94 15.96 15.51
CA TYR A 224 5.07 15.04 15.68
C TYR A 224 5.91 15.32 16.93
N THR A 225 6.16 16.58 17.26
CA THR A 225 6.94 16.92 18.48
C THR A 225 6.21 16.55 19.76
N LEU A 226 4.89 16.62 19.77
CA LEU A 226 4.08 16.24 20.94
C LEU A 226 3.82 14.73 21.04
N SER A 227 3.87 14.02 19.92
CA SER A 227 3.59 12.57 19.86
C SER A 227 4.85 11.69 19.89
N SER A 228 6.05 12.25 19.64
CA SER A 228 7.28 11.49 19.70
C SER A 228 7.82 11.44 21.12
N ASP A 229 7.95 10.24 21.65
CA ASP A 229 8.82 10.02 22.79
C ASP A 229 10.25 10.41 22.41
N SER A 230 10.92 11.15 23.27
CA SER A 230 12.19 11.86 23.07
C SER A 230 13.43 11.00 22.75
N GLY A 231 13.25 9.85 22.12
CA GLY A 231 14.32 9.00 21.58
C GLY A 231 14.75 9.47 20.20
N SER A 232 15.61 10.48 20.16
CA SER A 232 16.06 11.15 18.95
C SER A 232 16.78 10.25 17.95
N SER A 233 16.33 10.32 16.70
CA SER A 233 17.10 10.51 15.47
C SER A 233 18.51 9.94 15.40
N SER A 234 18.65 8.72 14.96
CA SER A 234 19.92 8.18 14.49
C SER A 234 19.96 7.89 12.98
N PHE A 235 19.02 8.44 12.21
CA PHE A 235 19.04 8.38 10.74
C PHE A 235 20.40 8.81 10.14
N PHE A 236 21.20 9.53 10.91
CA PHE A 236 22.49 10.06 10.49
C PHE A 236 23.69 9.23 10.94
N ASN A 237 23.52 8.23 11.81
CA ASN A 237 24.63 7.57 12.49
C ASN A 237 25.03 6.19 11.92
N ALA A 238 24.41 5.73 10.84
CA ALA A 238 24.83 4.48 10.20
C ALA A 238 26.07 4.69 9.32
N GLU A 239 26.98 3.73 9.33
CA GLU A 239 28.06 3.70 8.36
C GLU A 239 27.47 3.58 6.94
N ALA A 240 27.85 4.49 6.05
CA ALA A 240 27.28 4.60 4.71
C ALA A 240 27.42 3.30 3.89
N GLY A 241 28.50 2.55 4.08
CA GLY A 241 28.74 1.27 3.40
C GLY A 241 27.76 0.16 3.80
N ASP A 242 27.46 0.05 5.09
CA ASP A 242 26.55 -0.95 5.63
C ASP A 242 25.12 -0.67 5.22
N PHE A 243 24.70 0.60 5.29
CA PHE A 243 23.38 1.02 4.86
C PHE A 243 23.16 0.78 3.37
N TYR A 244 24.16 1.07 2.53
CA TYR A 244 24.06 0.81 1.11
C TYR A 244 24.00 -0.69 0.78
N SER A 245 24.78 -1.51 1.48
CA SER A 245 24.73 -2.97 1.35
C SER A 245 23.34 -3.51 1.70
N TYR A 246 22.73 -2.96 2.77
CA TYR A 246 21.35 -3.28 3.13
C TYR A 246 20.37 -2.92 1.99
N LEU A 247 20.44 -1.70 1.46
CA LEU A 247 19.55 -1.25 0.36
C LEU A 247 19.64 -2.16 -0.87
N GLN A 248 20.85 -2.60 -1.22
CA GLN A 248 21.05 -3.48 -2.37
C GLN A 248 20.56 -4.91 -2.15
N LEU A 249 20.79 -5.46 -0.96
CA LEU A 249 20.63 -6.89 -0.71
C LEU A 249 19.27 -7.24 -0.10
N TRP A 250 18.68 -6.32 0.66
CA TRP A 250 17.52 -6.64 1.50
C TRP A 250 16.31 -5.74 1.27
N ASP A 251 16.48 -4.49 0.88
CA ASP A 251 15.36 -3.59 0.69
C ASP A 251 14.75 -3.74 -0.73
N LEU A 252 13.59 -4.40 -0.78
CA LEU A 252 12.83 -4.57 -2.04
C LEU A 252 12.29 -3.24 -2.59
N HIS A 253 12.12 -2.26 -1.71
CA HIS A 253 11.49 -0.99 -2.03
C HIS A 253 12.44 0.03 -2.67
N GLN A 254 13.75 -0.25 -2.63
CA GLN A 254 14.78 0.64 -3.14
C GLN A 254 15.59 0.02 -4.29
N GLN A 255 15.02 -0.95 -5.00
CA GLN A 255 15.71 -1.59 -6.11
C GLN A 255 15.92 -0.65 -7.29
N PRO A 256 17.03 -0.79 -8.04
CA PRO A 256 17.23 -0.05 -9.29
C PRO A 256 16.11 -0.32 -10.28
N TYR A 257 15.70 0.70 -11.00
CA TYR A 257 14.69 0.54 -12.03
C TYR A 257 15.23 -0.17 -13.27
N SER A 258 14.37 -0.96 -13.88
CA SER A 258 14.58 -1.56 -15.20
C SER A 258 13.70 -0.85 -16.23
N LEU A 259 14.19 -0.70 -17.45
CA LEU A 259 13.37 -0.25 -18.57
C LEU A 259 12.19 -1.21 -18.87
N LEU A 260 12.22 -2.41 -18.30
CA LEU A 260 11.12 -3.38 -18.39
C LEU A 260 10.02 -3.13 -17.37
N ASP A 261 10.23 -2.23 -16.39
CA ASP A 261 9.24 -1.93 -15.36
C ASP A 261 8.01 -1.23 -15.97
N LYS A 262 6.92 -1.95 -15.98
CA LYS A 262 5.65 -1.53 -16.61
C LYS A 262 5.12 -0.22 -16.04
N GLY A 263 5.31 0.00 -14.73
CA GLY A 263 4.87 1.21 -14.03
C GLY A 263 5.46 2.50 -14.58
N ILE A 264 6.71 2.46 -15.07
CA ILE A 264 7.36 3.61 -15.72
C ILE A 264 6.59 3.99 -16.99
N TRP A 265 6.32 3.02 -17.84
CA TRP A 265 5.60 3.24 -19.09
C TRP A 265 4.16 3.67 -18.89
N VAL A 266 3.46 3.06 -17.92
CA VAL A 266 2.11 3.45 -17.54
C VAL A 266 2.08 4.89 -17.05
N SER A 267 3.02 5.29 -16.19
CA SER A 267 3.14 6.67 -15.71
C SER A 267 3.41 7.66 -16.83
N LEU A 268 4.30 7.31 -17.77
CA LEU A 268 4.60 8.13 -18.95
C LEU A 268 3.37 8.30 -19.86
N MET A 269 2.61 7.22 -20.07
CA MET A 269 1.36 7.25 -20.84
C MET A 269 0.32 8.17 -20.21
N ILE A 270 0.16 8.10 -18.87
CA ILE A 270 -0.76 8.96 -18.14
C ILE A 270 -0.35 10.43 -18.29
N LEU A 271 0.93 10.76 -18.07
CA LEU A 271 1.45 12.10 -18.22
C LEU A 271 1.22 12.63 -19.64
N THR A 272 1.58 11.86 -20.67
CA THR A 272 1.37 12.24 -22.06
C THR A 272 -0.10 12.53 -22.33
N SER A 273 -1.00 11.70 -21.81
CA SER A 273 -2.45 11.92 -21.94
C SER A 273 -2.92 13.21 -21.26
N LEU A 274 -2.38 13.55 -20.10
CA LEU A 274 -2.68 14.80 -19.38
C LEU A 274 -2.23 16.03 -20.18
N PHE A 275 -1.06 15.96 -20.82
CA PHE A 275 -0.56 17.06 -21.65
C PHE A 275 -1.36 17.23 -22.94
N LEU A 276 -1.66 16.13 -23.63
CA LEU A 276 -2.42 16.18 -24.88
C LEU A 276 -3.85 16.73 -24.71
N ASN A 277 -4.44 16.61 -23.52
CA ASN A 277 -5.81 17.04 -23.28
C ASN A 277 -5.93 18.36 -22.55
N ASN A 278 -4.82 19.08 -22.40
CA ASN A 278 -4.77 20.38 -21.72
C ASN A 278 -5.45 20.39 -20.33
N GLU A 279 -5.24 19.31 -19.58
CA GLU A 279 -5.82 19.12 -18.24
C GLU A 279 -5.19 20.08 -17.21
N ASN A 280 -5.65 20.00 -15.96
CA ASN A 280 -5.26 20.89 -14.88
C ASN A 280 -3.73 21.07 -14.75
N LYS A 281 -3.29 22.33 -14.78
CA LYS A 281 -1.86 22.72 -14.79
C LYS A 281 -1.12 22.24 -13.55
N LEU A 282 -1.76 22.30 -12.35
CA LEU A 282 -1.14 21.84 -11.10
C LEU A 282 -0.83 20.34 -11.17
N ILE A 283 -1.79 19.52 -11.57
CA ILE A 283 -1.63 18.08 -11.69
C ILE A 283 -0.52 17.75 -12.69
N LYS A 284 -0.49 18.42 -13.85
CA LYS A 284 0.58 18.22 -14.85
C LYS A 284 1.96 18.51 -14.30
N ILE A 285 2.14 19.65 -13.63
CA ILE A 285 3.44 20.06 -13.09
C ILE A 285 3.87 19.11 -11.98
N SER A 286 2.99 18.84 -11.00
CA SER A 286 3.31 17.96 -9.87
C SER A 286 3.68 16.55 -10.33
N PHE A 287 2.86 15.95 -11.20
CA PHE A 287 3.13 14.60 -11.68
C PHE A 287 4.35 14.50 -12.60
N SER A 288 4.64 15.55 -13.39
CA SER A 288 5.88 15.59 -14.17
C SER A 288 7.11 15.64 -13.26
N ALA A 289 7.06 16.45 -12.20
CA ALA A 289 8.13 16.48 -11.21
C ALA A 289 8.29 15.14 -10.49
N PHE A 290 7.18 14.54 -10.07
CA PHE A 290 7.18 13.23 -9.41
C PHE A 290 7.79 12.16 -10.32
N PHE A 291 7.41 12.14 -11.59
CA PHE A 291 7.98 11.23 -12.57
C PHE A 291 9.49 11.43 -12.72
N VAL A 292 9.93 12.67 -12.95
CA VAL A 292 11.37 12.98 -13.13
C VAL A 292 12.17 12.59 -11.90
N ILE A 293 11.71 12.94 -10.69
CA ILE A 293 12.38 12.59 -9.44
C ILE A 293 12.47 11.08 -9.26
N ALA A 294 11.37 10.35 -9.49
CA ALA A 294 11.35 8.89 -9.38
C ALA A 294 12.28 8.22 -10.40
N ILE A 295 12.30 8.70 -11.64
CA ILE A 295 13.17 8.17 -12.71
C ILE A 295 14.65 8.42 -12.39
N ILE A 296 15.00 9.65 -11.98
CA ILE A 296 16.39 9.97 -11.59
C ILE A 296 16.81 9.08 -10.41
N HIS A 297 15.97 8.97 -9.39
CA HIS A 297 16.25 8.11 -8.24
C HIS A 297 16.41 6.64 -8.65
N GLY A 298 15.47 6.10 -9.40
CA GLY A 298 15.45 4.68 -9.75
C GLY A 298 16.60 4.24 -10.66
N PHE A 299 17.02 5.07 -11.61
CA PHE A 299 18.12 4.72 -12.51
C PHE A 299 19.50 5.15 -12.01
N LEU A 300 19.60 6.29 -11.32
CA LEU A 300 20.89 6.87 -10.92
C LEU A 300 21.15 6.78 -9.42
N GLY A 301 20.13 6.57 -8.59
CA GLY A 301 20.28 6.57 -7.14
C GLY A 301 21.37 5.62 -6.65
N HIS A 302 21.37 4.38 -7.12
CA HIS A 302 22.39 3.39 -6.74
C HIS A 302 23.80 3.74 -7.24
N SER A 303 23.92 4.34 -8.41
CA SER A 303 25.22 4.78 -8.94
C SER A 303 25.77 5.99 -8.20
N LEU A 304 24.89 6.82 -7.64
CA LEU A 304 25.23 8.04 -6.92
C LEU A 304 25.11 7.91 -5.39
N HIS A 305 25.02 6.68 -4.87
CA HIS A 305 24.70 6.41 -3.47
C HIS A 305 25.62 7.14 -2.48
N LEU A 306 26.91 7.32 -2.78
CA LEU A 306 27.86 8.06 -1.93
C LEU A 306 27.56 9.57 -1.85
N MET A 307 26.82 10.11 -2.82
CA MET A 307 26.43 11.52 -2.89
C MET A 307 25.02 11.77 -2.33
N ILE A 308 24.25 10.71 -2.14
CA ILE A 308 22.85 10.78 -1.71
C ILE A 308 22.80 10.57 -0.19
N PRO A 309 22.30 11.53 0.59
CA PRO A 309 22.20 11.37 2.04
C PRO A 309 21.16 10.27 2.38
N ASN A 310 21.40 9.53 3.48
CA ASN A 310 20.55 8.42 3.90
C ASN A 310 19.06 8.80 4.03
N ILE A 311 18.77 10.02 4.47
CA ILE A 311 17.40 10.53 4.59
C ILE A 311 16.63 10.50 3.26
N TRP A 312 17.30 10.66 2.12
CA TRP A 312 16.69 10.62 0.81
C TRP A 312 16.04 9.26 0.52
N TRP A 313 16.70 8.18 0.94
CA TRP A 313 16.16 6.82 0.80
C TRP A 313 14.89 6.64 1.65
N GLY A 314 14.89 7.21 2.84
CA GLY A 314 13.71 7.23 3.73
C GLY A 314 12.53 8.05 3.18
N LEU A 315 12.76 9.00 2.26
CA LEU A 315 11.71 9.72 1.56
C LEU A 315 11.01 8.89 0.47
N MET A 316 11.56 7.73 0.12
CA MET A 316 10.97 6.75 -0.82
C MET A 316 10.52 7.37 -2.15
N PRO A 317 11.41 7.99 -2.95
CA PRO A 317 11.02 8.66 -4.19
C PRO A 317 10.34 7.73 -5.22
N SER A 318 10.58 6.43 -5.15
CA SER A 318 9.91 5.42 -5.99
C SER A 318 8.39 5.41 -5.81
N ARG A 319 7.87 5.75 -4.62
CA ARG A 319 6.42 5.89 -4.36
C ARG A 319 5.74 7.02 -5.15
N LEU A 320 6.50 7.94 -5.72
CA LEU A 320 5.94 9.04 -6.50
C LEU A 320 5.21 8.56 -7.75
N LEU A 321 5.65 7.46 -8.36
CA LEU A 321 4.95 6.85 -9.48
C LEU A 321 3.55 6.34 -9.09
N ASN A 322 3.36 5.93 -7.84
CA ASN A 322 2.08 5.43 -7.35
C ASN A 322 0.99 6.51 -7.38
N PHE A 323 1.33 7.79 -7.15
CA PHE A 323 0.40 8.91 -7.32
C PHE A 323 -0.14 8.99 -8.75
N ILE A 324 0.76 8.86 -9.72
CA ILE A 324 0.44 8.96 -11.14
C ILE A 324 -0.41 7.77 -11.57
N ILE A 325 0.00 6.56 -11.19
CA ILE A 325 -0.66 5.31 -11.58
C ILE A 325 -2.07 5.25 -10.97
N LEU A 326 -2.21 5.57 -9.69
CA LEU A 326 -3.50 5.55 -9.01
C LEU A 326 -4.46 6.60 -9.57
N PHE A 327 -3.96 7.81 -9.88
CA PHE A 327 -4.75 8.84 -10.57
C PHE A 327 -5.20 8.37 -11.95
N GLY A 328 -4.29 7.79 -12.73
CA GLY A 328 -4.54 7.33 -14.10
C GLY A 328 -5.55 6.21 -14.22
N ALA A 329 -5.72 5.47 -13.16
CA ALA A 329 -6.61 4.34 -13.09
C ALA A 329 -8.05 4.64 -13.52
N SER A 330 -8.66 5.64 -12.90
CA SER A 330 -10.01 6.08 -13.28
C SER A 330 -9.99 6.98 -14.51
N TYR A 331 -8.92 7.74 -14.69
CA TYR A 331 -8.83 8.79 -15.70
C TYR A 331 -8.99 8.26 -17.12
N PHE A 332 -8.27 7.21 -17.50
CA PHE A 332 -8.37 6.62 -18.85
C PHE A 332 -9.73 6.04 -19.16
N PHE A 333 -10.28 5.28 -18.23
CA PHE A 333 -11.59 4.67 -18.39
C PHE A 333 -12.68 5.73 -18.58
N LEU A 334 -12.73 6.72 -17.70
CA LEU A 334 -13.72 7.80 -17.77
C LEU A 334 -13.57 8.64 -19.04
N LYS A 335 -12.33 8.82 -19.49
CA LYS A 335 -12.07 9.52 -20.74
C LYS A 335 -12.59 8.75 -21.95
N ALA A 336 -12.39 7.45 -21.98
CA ALA A 336 -12.93 6.58 -22.99
C ALA A 336 -14.48 6.61 -23.00
N MET A 337 -15.09 6.62 -21.81
CA MET A 337 -16.55 6.73 -21.65
C MET A 337 -17.15 8.06 -22.13
N LYS A 338 -16.41 9.15 -22.02
CA LYS A 338 -16.84 10.49 -22.50
C LYS A 338 -16.66 10.67 -24.01
N GLY A 339 -15.69 9.98 -24.58
CA GLY A 339 -15.35 10.10 -26.00
C GLY A 339 -16.42 9.50 -26.91
N ARG A 340 -16.67 10.17 -28.06
CA ARG A 340 -17.58 9.69 -29.11
C ARG A 340 -16.81 9.25 -30.36
N THR A 341 -15.54 8.90 -30.20
CA THR A 341 -14.65 8.54 -31.30
C THR A 341 -14.45 7.03 -31.37
N LEU A 342 -14.05 6.54 -32.53
CA LEU A 342 -13.69 5.14 -32.69
C LEU A 342 -12.61 4.70 -31.70
N SER A 343 -11.67 5.58 -31.38
CA SER A 343 -10.63 5.29 -30.39
C SER A 343 -11.21 5.06 -28.98
N SER A 344 -12.21 5.83 -28.60
CA SER A 344 -12.93 5.64 -27.33
C SER A 344 -13.65 4.32 -27.27
N LEU A 345 -14.32 3.94 -28.37
CA LEU A 345 -14.99 2.64 -28.47
C LEU A 345 -14.01 1.49 -28.36
N LEU A 346 -12.92 1.52 -29.12
CA LEU A 346 -11.89 0.48 -29.08
C LEU A 346 -11.28 0.35 -27.69
N THR A 347 -11.02 1.48 -27.03
CA THR A 347 -10.54 1.47 -25.64
C THR A 347 -11.53 0.77 -24.71
N LEU A 348 -12.83 1.06 -24.82
CA LEU A 348 -13.86 0.42 -23.99
C LEU A 348 -14.02 -1.07 -24.32
N LEU A 349 -13.96 -1.46 -25.59
CA LEU A 349 -13.95 -2.86 -25.99
C LEU A 349 -12.76 -3.62 -25.40
N PHE A 350 -11.59 -3.00 -25.38
CA PHE A 350 -10.42 -3.54 -24.70
C PHE A 350 -10.70 -3.81 -23.21
N TYR A 351 -11.28 -2.84 -22.49
CA TYR A 351 -11.65 -3.03 -21.09
C TYR A 351 -12.66 -4.17 -20.89
N VAL A 352 -13.64 -4.28 -21.76
CA VAL A 352 -14.62 -5.39 -21.74
C VAL A 352 -13.94 -6.73 -21.97
N ILE A 353 -13.05 -6.85 -22.95
CA ILE A 353 -12.32 -8.08 -23.26
C ILE A 353 -11.47 -8.53 -22.05
N VAL A 354 -10.75 -7.61 -21.41
CA VAL A 354 -9.98 -7.93 -20.20
C VAL A 354 -10.89 -8.37 -19.08
N PHE A 355 -11.97 -7.65 -18.86
CA PHE A 355 -12.96 -8.00 -17.84
C PHE A 355 -13.53 -9.42 -18.07
N LEU A 356 -13.91 -9.78 -19.30
CA LEU A 356 -14.39 -11.12 -19.64
C LEU A 356 -13.31 -12.19 -19.42
N ASN A 357 -12.04 -11.89 -19.72
CA ASN A 357 -10.93 -12.80 -19.43
C ASN A 357 -10.72 -13.03 -17.93
N ILE A 358 -10.84 -11.97 -17.11
CA ILE A 358 -10.78 -12.10 -15.64
C ILE A 358 -11.87 -13.02 -15.13
N LEU A 359 -13.10 -12.86 -15.63
CA LEU A 359 -14.22 -13.71 -15.24
C LEU A 359 -14.02 -15.17 -15.65
N TYR A 360 -13.42 -15.41 -16.81
CA TYR A 360 -13.12 -16.75 -17.30
C TYR A 360 -12.04 -17.44 -16.45
N VAL A 361 -11.00 -16.70 -16.09
CA VAL A 361 -9.89 -17.19 -15.24
C VAL A 361 -10.34 -17.38 -13.79
N GLY A 362 -11.23 -16.55 -13.27
CA GLY A 362 -11.75 -16.63 -11.90
C GLY A 362 -12.68 -17.82 -11.61
N LYS A 363 -13.02 -18.63 -12.60
CA LYS A 363 -13.79 -19.88 -12.40
C LYS A 363 -12.97 -21.06 -11.87
N GLY A 364 -11.66 -21.00 -11.95
CA GLY A 364 -10.76 -22.02 -11.45
C GLY A 364 -9.91 -21.49 -10.31
N GLU A 365 -10.35 -21.70 -9.07
CA GLU A 365 -9.63 -21.48 -7.83
C GLU A 365 -9.04 -20.07 -7.58
N ILE A 366 -9.20 -19.58 -6.35
CA ILE A 366 -8.62 -18.35 -5.78
C ILE A 366 -7.06 -18.38 -5.84
N LEU A 367 -6.48 -18.89 -6.89
CA LEU A 367 -5.05 -19.18 -6.98
C LEU A 367 -4.47 -18.62 -8.26
N PHE A 368 -4.16 -17.36 -8.15
CA PHE A 368 -3.49 -16.56 -9.16
C PHE A 368 -2.01 -16.90 -9.39
N SER A 369 -1.45 -17.95 -8.85
CA SER A 369 0.00 -18.13 -8.84
C SER A 369 0.66 -18.42 -10.19
N GLY A 370 -0.02 -19.01 -11.17
CA GLY A 370 0.62 -19.30 -12.48
C GLY A 370 0.07 -18.49 -13.67
N GLN A 371 -1.04 -17.78 -13.50
CA GLN A 371 -1.69 -17.01 -14.56
C GLN A 371 -1.58 -15.49 -14.39
N ILE A 372 -1.11 -15.05 -13.23
CA ILE A 372 -0.92 -13.65 -12.88
C ILE A 372 -0.06 -12.95 -13.94
N GLU A 373 1.03 -13.55 -14.36
CA GLU A 373 1.96 -12.92 -15.30
C GLU A 373 1.38 -12.74 -16.71
N LYS A 374 0.57 -13.70 -17.19
CA LYS A 374 -0.16 -13.55 -18.45
C LYS A 374 -1.20 -12.43 -18.37
N PHE A 375 -1.86 -12.32 -17.22
CA PHE A 375 -2.83 -11.27 -16.93
C PHE A 375 -2.16 -9.87 -16.85
N LYS A 376 -1.00 -9.77 -16.22
CA LYS A 376 -0.13 -8.59 -16.20
C LYS A 376 0.17 -8.06 -17.60
N ASN A 377 0.61 -8.97 -18.45
CA ASN A 377 0.97 -8.63 -19.82
C ASN A 377 -0.26 -8.17 -20.63
N LEU A 378 -1.41 -8.80 -20.39
CA LEU A 378 -2.67 -8.40 -21.00
C LEU A 378 -3.09 -6.99 -20.58
N LEU A 379 -3.01 -6.66 -19.29
CA LEU A 379 -3.33 -5.32 -18.78
C LEU A 379 -2.36 -4.26 -19.30
N PHE A 380 -1.08 -4.56 -19.30
CA PHE A 380 -0.09 -3.65 -19.90
C PHE A 380 -0.38 -3.42 -21.38
N GLY A 381 -0.68 -4.49 -22.13
CA GLY A 381 -1.09 -4.40 -23.54
C GLY A 381 -2.32 -3.53 -23.72
N LEU A 382 -3.26 -3.58 -22.77
CA LEU A 382 -4.47 -2.78 -22.76
C LEU A 382 -4.19 -1.29 -22.52
N TYR A 383 -3.35 -0.96 -21.55
CA TYR A 383 -2.91 0.41 -21.33
C TYR A 383 -2.15 0.93 -22.54
N LEU A 384 -1.21 0.16 -23.07
CA LEU A 384 -0.45 0.52 -24.27
C LEU A 384 -1.37 0.72 -25.47
N GLY A 385 -2.31 -0.19 -25.71
CA GLY A 385 -3.31 -0.08 -26.78
C GLY A 385 -4.19 1.16 -26.64
N SER A 386 -4.70 1.43 -25.44
CA SER A 386 -5.50 2.62 -25.13
C SER A 386 -4.70 3.92 -25.35
N PHE A 387 -3.43 3.94 -24.96
CA PHE A 387 -2.53 5.06 -25.17
C PHE A 387 -2.25 5.30 -26.66
N LEU A 388 -1.90 4.24 -27.39
CA LEU A 388 -1.65 4.33 -28.82
C LEU A 388 -2.91 4.80 -29.58
N LEU A 389 -4.07 4.29 -29.23
CA LEU A 389 -5.34 4.77 -29.78
C LEU A 389 -5.59 6.25 -29.49
N LEU A 390 -5.25 6.72 -28.29
CA LEU A 390 -5.35 8.14 -27.93
C LEU A 390 -4.37 9.01 -28.73
N LEU A 391 -3.12 8.58 -28.90
CA LEU A 391 -2.11 9.27 -29.70
C LEU A 391 -2.50 9.33 -31.17
N PHE A 392 -2.86 8.19 -31.75
CA PHE A 392 -3.21 8.10 -33.16
C PHE A 392 -4.55 8.76 -33.48
N SER A 393 -5.48 8.83 -32.51
CA SER A 393 -6.75 9.53 -32.71
C SER A 393 -6.58 11.02 -33.01
N GLN A 394 -5.48 11.61 -32.61
CA GLN A 394 -5.17 13.02 -32.92
C GLN A 394 -4.57 13.19 -34.32
N LYS A 395 -3.90 12.18 -34.86
CA LYS A 395 -3.21 12.25 -36.16
C LYS A 395 -4.00 11.60 -37.31
N LEU A 396 -4.75 10.52 -37.02
CA LEU A 396 -5.45 9.76 -38.04
C LEU A 396 -6.92 10.20 -38.15
N SER A 397 -7.28 10.78 -39.29
CA SER A 397 -8.63 11.33 -39.52
C SER A 397 -9.74 10.31 -39.39
N PHE A 398 -9.50 9.03 -39.72
CA PHE A 398 -10.50 7.98 -39.58
C PHE A 398 -10.82 7.63 -38.11
N LEU A 399 -9.85 7.77 -37.18
CA LEU A 399 -10.07 7.57 -35.75
C LEU A 399 -10.81 8.74 -35.09
N LYS A 400 -10.83 9.91 -35.77
CA LYS A 400 -11.63 11.08 -35.37
C LYS A 400 -13.07 10.97 -35.82
N ARG A 401 -13.41 10.07 -36.74
CA ARG A 401 -14.80 9.86 -37.16
C ARG A 401 -15.64 9.57 -35.94
N THR A 402 -16.61 10.45 -35.70
CA THR A 402 -17.64 10.22 -34.71
C THR A 402 -18.52 9.09 -35.23
N TYR A 403 -18.45 7.95 -34.59
CA TYR A 403 -19.43 6.91 -34.80
C TYR A 403 -20.60 7.23 -33.86
N GLU A 404 -21.76 7.39 -34.41
CA GLU A 404 -23.01 7.38 -33.65
C GLU A 404 -23.30 5.95 -33.20
N ILE A 405 -22.46 5.42 -32.34
CA ILE A 405 -22.84 4.20 -31.62
C ILE A 405 -23.98 4.62 -30.72
N PRO A 406 -25.12 3.93 -30.81
CA PRO A 406 -26.22 4.23 -29.93
C PRO A 406 -25.69 4.24 -28.50
N HIS A 407 -25.67 5.40 -27.86
CA HIS A 407 -25.21 5.55 -26.46
C HIS A 407 -25.86 4.52 -25.53
N LYS A 408 -27.04 4.01 -25.90
CA LYS A 408 -27.76 2.95 -25.22
C LYS A 408 -26.99 1.61 -25.21
N VAL A 409 -26.35 1.23 -26.32
CA VAL A 409 -25.59 -0.03 -26.42
C VAL A 409 -24.34 0.06 -25.53
N LEU A 410 -23.58 1.13 -25.65
CA LEU A 410 -22.37 1.32 -24.84
C LEU A 410 -22.68 1.39 -23.34
N ARG A 411 -23.75 2.12 -22.97
CA ARG A 411 -24.23 2.18 -21.59
C ARG A 411 -24.71 0.81 -21.11
N GLY A 412 -25.38 0.04 -21.96
CA GLY A 412 -25.80 -1.32 -21.64
C GLY A 412 -24.60 -2.24 -21.35
N MET A 413 -23.56 -2.20 -22.19
CA MET A 413 -22.34 -3.01 -21.98
C MET A 413 -21.65 -2.64 -20.65
N VAL A 414 -21.47 -1.36 -20.36
CA VAL A 414 -20.85 -0.93 -19.10
C VAL A 414 -21.72 -1.29 -17.90
N ALA A 415 -23.05 -1.17 -18.01
CA ALA A 415 -23.97 -1.58 -16.95
C ALA A 415 -23.89 -3.09 -16.67
N ILE A 416 -23.79 -3.91 -17.71
CA ILE A 416 -23.61 -5.37 -17.58
C ILE A 416 -22.28 -5.68 -16.89
N CYS A 417 -21.18 -5.07 -17.34
CA CYS A 417 -19.88 -5.25 -16.71
C CYS A 417 -19.89 -4.79 -15.23
N PHE A 418 -20.52 -3.66 -14.94
CA PHE A 418 -20.68 -3.15 -13.58
C PHE A 418 -21.47 -4.12 -12.69
N ILE A 419 -22.64 -4.58 -13.14
CA ILE A 419 -23.49 -5.53 -12.40
C ILE A 419 -22.73 -6.83 -12.16
N PHE A 420 -21.98 -7.29 -13.15
CA PHE A 420 -21.21 -8.52 -13.03
C PHE A 420 -20.04 -8.37 -12.05
N THR A 421 -19.31 -7.25 -12.12
CA THR A 421 -18.23 -6.92 -11.18
C THR A 421 -18.75 -6.84 -9.76
N LEU A 422 -19.82 -6.08 -9.55
CA LEU A 422 -20.47 -5.96 -8.24
C LEU A 422 -20.99 -7.32 -7.75
N GLY A 423 -21.59 -8.12 -8.62
CA GLY A 423 -22.08 -9.45 -8.29
C GLY A 423 -20.97 -10.42 -7.87
N THR A 424 -19.84 -10.40 -8.57
CA THR A 424 -18.67 -11.22 -8.19
C THR A 424 -18.07 -10.76 -6.88
N GLN A 425 -17.94 -9.47 -6.65
CA GLN A 425 -17.48 -8.94 -5.35
C GLN A 425 -18.42 -9.35 -4.23
N LEU A 426 -19.71 -9.14 -4.36
CA LEU A 426 -20.70 -9.56 -3.36
C LEU A 426 -20.68 -11.06 -3.08
N TYR A 427 -20.37 -11.89 -4.09
CA TYR A 427 -20.23 -13.34 -3.93
C TYR A 427 -18.97 -13.72 -3.11
N TYR A 428 -17.85 -13.04 -3.32
CA TYR A 428 -16.60 -13.33 -2.61
C TYR A 428 -16.53 -12.70 -1.21
N LEU A 429 -17.24 -11.63 -0.96
CA LEU A 429 -17.31 -10.91 0.31
C LEU A 429 -17.53 -11.84 1.52
N PRO A 430 -18.59 -12.69 1.55
CA PRO A 430 -18.82 -13.57 2.69
C PRO A 430 -17.72 -14.63 2.88
N LYS A 431 -17.08 -15.06 1.77
CA LYS A 431 -16.00 -16.06 1.82
C LYS A 431 -14.74 -15.48 2.45
N ALA A 432 -14.32 -14.29 2.00
CA ALA A 432 -13.16 -13.59 2.59
C ALA A 432 -13.38 -13.31 4.07
N TYR A 433 -14.55 -12.80 4.44
CA TYR A 433 -14.92 -12.56 5.83
C TYR A 433 -14.91 -13.85 6.66
N SER A 434 -15.52 -14.94 6.18
CA SER A 434 -15.54 -16.24 6.86
C SER A 434 -14.14 -16.82 7.03
N TYR A 435 -13.28 -16.71 6.02
CA TYR A 435 -11.91 -17.18 6.09
C TYR A 435 -11.14 -16.45 7.19
N ASN A 436 -11.14 -15.13 7.20
CA ASN A 436 -10.44 -14.34 8.20
C ASN A 436 -10.97 -14.59 9.62
N LYS A 437 -12.30 -14.70 9.76
CA LYS A 437 -12.93 -15.05 11.04
C LYS A 437 -12.55 -16.45 11.52
N SER A 438 -12.42 -17.42 10.63
CA SER A 438 -12.00 -18.79 10.97
C SER A 438 -10.55 -18.84 11.45
N GLN A 439 -9.66 -18.09 10.82
CA GLN A 439 -8.25 -17.98 11.24
C GLN A 439 -8.15 -17.41 12.66
N LEU A 440 -8.83 -16.30 12.93
CA LEU A 440 -8.84 -15.70 14.27
C LEU A 440 -9.39 -16.64 15.33
N LYS A 441 -10.51 -17.34 15.03
CA LYS A 441 -11.12 -18.31 15.94
C LYS A 441 -10.18 -19.47 16.24
N TYR A 442 -9.44 -19.93 15.23
CA TYR A 442 -8.43 -20.97 15.40
C TYR A 442 -7.40 -20.57 16.45
N TYR A 443 -6.76 -19.42 16.28
CA TYR A 443 -5.71 -18.98 17.21
C TYR A 443 -6.23 -18.65 18.62
N LYS A 444 -7.42 -18.08 18.76
CA LYS A 444 -8.01 -17.79 20.08
C LYS A 444 -8.36 -19.05 20.88
N ASN A 445 -8.64 -20.16 20.20
CA ASN A 445 -9.05 -21.42 20.83
C ASN A 445 -7.92 -22.46 20.86
N ASP A 446 -6.72 -22.14 20.38
CA ASP A 446 -5.58 -23.06 20.41
C ASP A 446 -5.05 -23.19 21.85
N SER A 447 -5.38 -24.31 22.52
CA SER A 447 -4.95 -24.60 23.88
C SER A 447 -3.42 -24.70 23.99
N GLN A 448 -2.74 -25.17 22.94
CA GLN A 448 -1.29 -25.27 22.91
C GLN A 448 -0.64 -23.88 22.86
N LEU A 449 -1.22 -22.94 22.10
CA LEU A 449 -0.77 -21.56 22.10
C LEU A 449 -0.91 -20.89 23.46
N MET A 450 -2.02 -21.16 24.16
CA MET A 450 -2.23 -20.66 25.52
C MET A 450 -1.26 -21.28 26.52
N ALA A 451 -0.89 -22.56 26.34
CA ALA A 451 0.13 -23.22 27.14
C ALA A 451 1.53 -22.63 26.88
N LEU A 452 1.87 -22.38 25.59
CA LEU A 452 3.13 -21.73 25.20
C LEU A 452 3.23 -20.34 25.83
N LYS A 453 2.17 -19.57 25.80
CA LYS A 453 2.11 -18.21 26.39
C LYS A 453 2.38 -18.22 27.91
N LYS A 454 1.99 -19.27 28.61
CA LYS A 454 2.25 -19.42 30.06
C LYS A 454 3.66 -19.91 30.37
N SER A 455 4.29 -20.65 29.46
CA SER A 455 5.57 -21.33 29.70
C SER A 455 6.77 -20.61 29.09
N SER A 456 6.56 -19.63 28.20
CA SER A 456 7.62 -18.96 27.48
C SER A 456 7.76 -17.49 27.85
N SER A 457 8.99 -16.97 27.76
CA SER A 457 9.28 -15.54 27.94
C SER A 457 9.71 -14.88 26.62
N LEU A 458 10.58 -15.53 25.87
CA LEU A 458 11.11 -15.05 24.60
C LEU A 458 11.21 -16.23 23.64
N LEU A 459 10.78 -16.06 22.41
CA LEU A 459 10.72 -17.10 21.39
C LEU A 459 11.72 -16.85 20.27
N LEU A 460 12.21 -17.93 19.67
CA LEU A 460 12.88 -17.91 18.38
C LEU A 460 11.98 -18.60 17.35
N THR A 461 11.67 -17.92 16.24
CA THR A 461 10.79 -18.46 15.20
C THR A 461 11.52 -18.71 13.90
N SER A 462 11.09 -19.73 13.16
CA SER A 462 11.56 -19.95 11.78
C SER A 462 10.97 -18.92 10.82
N PRO A 463 11.60 -18.67 9.67
CA PRO A 463 11.11 -17.72 8.67
C PRO A 463 9.70 -18.02 8.15
N GLY A 464 9.30 -19.30 8.11
CA GLY A 464 7.98 -19.71 7.65
C GLY A 464 6.85 -19.45 8.66
N ILE A 465 7.18 -19.11 9.91
CA ILE A 465 6.20 -18.78 10.96
C ILE A 465 6.11 -17.25 11.08
N LYS A 466 5.25 -16.65 10.28
CA LYS A 466 5.06 -15.20 10.28
C LYS A 466 4.08 -14.70 11.33
N GLN A 467 4.32 -13.50 11.84
CA GLN A 467 3.44 -12.79 12.78
C GLN A 467 3.13 -13.58 14.07
N PHE A 468 4.03 -14.49 14.47
CA PHE A 468 3.76 -15.35 15.62
C PHE A 468 3.70 -14.56 16.94
N GLN A 469 4.47 -13.48 17.07
CA GLN A 469 4.40 -12.56 18.22
C GLN A 469 3.02 -11.89 18.35
N LEU A 470 2.40 -11.53 17.22
CA LEU A 470 1.07 -10.91 17.21
C LEU A 470 -0.02 -11.91 17.65
N ILE A 471 0.15 -13.17 17.25
CA ILE A 471 -0.78 -14.24 17.55
C ILE A 471 -0.62 -14.73 18.99
N SER A 472 0.63 -14.93 19.43
CA SER A 472 0.95 -15.45 20.77
C SER A 472 0.96 -14.36 21.84
N GLY A 473 1.17 -13.11 21.48
CA GLY A 473 1.46 -12.00 22.40
C GLY A 473 2.81 -12.15 23.11
N GLN A 474 3.70 -13.04 22.62
CA GLN A 474 5.03 -13.27 23.19
C GLN A 474 6.11 -12.60 22.36
N PRO A 475 7.12 -11.98 22.99
CA PRO A 475 8.22 -11.38 22.26
C PRO A 475 9.04 -12.44 21.51
N ILE A 476 9.53 -12.07 20.34
CA ILE A 476 10.41 -12.88 19.50
C ILE A 476 11.81 -12.25 19.50
N VAL A 477 12.85 -13.10 19.47
CA VAL A 477 14.26 -12.65 19.45
C VAL A 477 14.54 -11.79 18.23
N PHE A 478 14.12 -12.27 17.08
CA PHE A 478 14.30 -11.59 15.80
C PHE A 478 13.35 -12.19 14.76
N GLU A 479 12.64 -11.34 14.06
CA GLU A 479 11.77 -11.71 12.95
C GLU A 479 12.37 -11.20 11.64
N LEU A 480 12.43 -12.04 10.63
CA LEU A 480 13.07 -11.69 9.35
C LEU A 480 12.34 -10.57 8.60
N ASP A 481 11.02 -10.46 8.77
CA ASP A 481 10.25 -9.37 8.17
C ASP A 481 10.67 -7.99 8.74
N THR A 482 11.38 -7.95 9.90
CA THR A 482 11.90 -6.70 10.48
C THR A 482 13.10 -6.12 9.74
N ILE A 483 13.66 -6.85 8.77
CA ILE A 483 14.74 -6.34 7.92
C ILE A 483 14.24 -5.13 7.12
N ASP A 484 12.98 -5.10 6.72
CA ASP A 484 12.39 -3.95 6.01
C ASP A 484 12.37 -2.68 6.89
N ASP A 485 12.37 -2.84 8.22
CA ASP A 485 12.37 -1.72 9.17
C ASP A 485 13.73 -1.03 9.29
N LEU A 486 14.82 -1.67 8.80
CA LEU A 486 16.17 -1.12 8.86
C LEU A 486 16.35 0.13 8.00
N LEU A 487 15.48 0.36 7.02
CA LEU A 487 15.43 1.63 6.30
C LEU A 487 15.23 2.81 7.26
N TYR A 488 14.46 2.61 8.31
CA TYR A 488 14.12 3.63 9.32
C TYR A 488 15.00 3.59 10.57
N ASN A 489 15.76 2.50 10.74
CA ASN A 489 16.63 2.25 11.88
C ASN A 489 18.02 1.75 11.43
N PRO A 490 18.73 2.52 10.61
CA PRO A 490 19.99 2.06 10.00
C PRO A 490 21.08 1.73 11.03
N GLU A 491 21.02 2.29 12.24
CA GLU A 491 21.91 1.95 13.35
C GLU A 491 21.75 0.52 13.86
N LYS A 492 20.66 -0.17 13.47
CA LYS A 492 20.40 -1.57 13.83
C LYS A 492 20.87 -2.58 12.79
N ILE A 493 21.50 -2.14 11.70
CA ILE A 493 21.99 -3.02 10.63
C ILE A 493 23.02 -4.01 11.17
N GLN A 494 23.99 -3.56 11.99
CA GLN A 494 25.02 -4.43 12.56
C GLN A 494 24.42 -5.44 13.55
N ASP A 495 23.47 -5.03 14.38
CA ASP A 495 22.77 -5.95 15.28
C ASP A 495 21.99 -7.00 14.48
N SER A 496 21.27 -6.58 13.45
CA SER A 496 20.52 -7.47 12.57
C SER A 496 21.43 -8.43 11.82
N SER A 497 22.61 -7.99 11.37
CA SER A 497 23.57 -8.86 10.72
C SER A 497 24.06 -9.98 11.65
N ARG A 498 24.25 -9.68 12.96
CA ARG A 498 24.60 -10.69 13.97
C ARG A 498 23.47 -11.70 14.19
N TYR A 499 22.21 -11.25 14.28
CA TYR A 499 21.07 -12.16 14.36
C TYR A 499 20.98 -13.07 13.14
N MET A 500 21.17 -12.52 11.93
CA MET A 500 21.10 -13.28 10.69
C MET A 500 22.15 -14.39 10.62
N ILE A 501 23.39 -14.09 10.99
CA ILE A 501 24.47 -15.09 10.93
C ILE A 501 24.34 -16.14 12.03
N ASP A 502 24.07 -15.73 13.25
CA ASP A 502 24.05 -16.63 14.41
C ASP A 502 22.80 -17.51 14.45
N LEU A 503 21.63 -16.91 14.20
CA LEU A 503 20.35 -17.62 14.32
C LEU A 503 19.96 -18.35 13.04
N TYR A 504 20.27 -17.78 11.87
CA TYR A 504 19.79 -18.31 10.59
C TYR A 504 20.93 -18.80 9.67
N GLY A 505 22.20 -18.63 10.07
CA GLY A 505 23.35 -19.06 9.27
C GLY A 505 23.54 -18.26 7.97
N ILE A 506 23.04 -17.02 7.93
CA ILE A 506 23.04 -16.19 6.71
C ILE A 506 23.96 -15.00 6.92
N ASN A 507 24.97 -14.88 6.07
CA ASN A 507 25.80 -13.68 6.06
C ASN A 507 25.00 -12.51 5.47
N PHE A 508 24.68 -11.52 6.29
CA PHE A 508 23.87 -10.39 5.92
C PHE A 508 24.46 -9.56 4.77
N PHE A 509 25.78 -9.33 4.78
CA PHE A 509 26.46 -8.53 3.78
C PHE A 509 26.92 -9.31 2.54
N LYS A 510 26.87 -10.65 2.59
CA LYS A 510 27.24 -11.53 1.47
C LYS A 510 26.36 -12.78 1.48
N PRO A 511 25.05 -12.64 1.28
CA PRO A 511 24.17 -13.80 1.25
C PRO A 511 24.55 -14.70 0.07
N ALA A 512 24.62 -16.01 0.32
CA ALA A 512 25.01 -16.99 -0.71
C ALA A 512 24.01 -17.07 -1.88
N LYS A 513 22.76 -16.66 -1.63
CA LYS A 513 21.64 -16.69 -2.59
C LYS A 513 20.75 -15.49 -2.38
N ASP A 514 19.90 -15.19 -3.35
CA ASP A 514 18.85 -14.18 -3.20
C ASP A 514 17.70 -14.72 -2.31
N TYR A 515 17.92 -14.69 -1.01
CA TYR A 515 16.91 -15.13 -0.02
C TYR A 515 15.74 -14.16 0.10
N ARG A 516 15.94 -12.90 -0.23
CA ARG A 516 14.94 -11.84 -0.11
C ARG A 516 13.74 -12.08 -1.02
N ASN A 517 13.99 -12.48 -2.27
CA ASN A 517 12.93 -12.70 -3.27
C ASN A 517 12.35 -14.11 -3.23
N ASN A 518 12.90 -15.00 -2.40
CA ASN A 518 12.47 -16.39 -2.35
C ASN A 518 12.41 -16.93 -0.91
N ILE A 519 11.25 -16.73 -0.29
CA ILE A 519 11.00 -17.18 1.09
C ILE A 519 11.09 -18.71 1.24
N GLU A 520 10.74 -19.48 0.20
CA GLU A 520 10.84 -20.93 0.24
C GLU A 520 12.31 -21.37 0.28
N LEU A 521 13.16 -20.69 -0.46
CA LEU A 521 14.60 -20.92 -0.45
C LEU A 521 15.20 -20.56 0.92
N LEU A 522 14.76 -19.45 1.50
CA LEU A 522 15.16 -19.02 2.83
C LEU A 522 14.74 -20.04 3.89
N ASP A 523 13.47 -20.45 3.87
CA ASP A 523 12.93 -21.42 4.82
C ASP A 523 13.65 -22.78 4.71
N SER A 524 13.89 -23.25 3.49
CA SER A 524 14.65 -24.49 3.21
C SER A 524 16.09 -24.42 3.73
N TRP A 525 16.77 -23.29 3.54
CA TRP A 525 18.12 -23.08 4.08
C TRP A 525 18.13 -23.11 5.61
N VAL A 526 17.27 -22.34 6.25
CA VAL A 526 17.20 -22.25 7.71
C VAL A 526 16.79 -23.59 8.31
N ARG A 527 15.88 -24.32 7.66
CA ARG A 527 15.51 -25.69 8.07
C ARG A 527 16.74 -26.59 8.13
N SER A 528 17.54 -26.64 7.07
CA SER A 528 18.74 -27.45 7.02
C SER A 528 19.75 -27.03 8.10
N TYR A 529 20.00 -25.74 8.23
CA TYR A 529 20.91 -25.17 9.22
C TYR A 529 20.47 -25.48 10.67
N TRP A 530 19.17 -25.41 10.98
CA TRP A 530 18.65 -25.70 12.30
C TRP A 530 18.62 -27.20 12.63
N GLN A 531 18.36 -28.06 11.64
CA GLN A 531 18.33 -29.51 11.83
C GLN A 531 19.74 -30.11 12.05
N GLU A 532 20.79 -29.43 11.63
CA GLU A 532 22.17 -29.81 11.89
C GLU A 532 22.59 -29.59 13.34
N LYS A 533 22.06 -28.53 14.00
CA LYS A 533 22.37 -28.13 15.37
C LYS A 533 21.97 -29.21 16.39
N ASP A 534 22.85 -29.44 17.34
CA ASP A 534 22.57 -30.29 18.50
C ASP A 534 22.09 -29.47 19.74
N SER A 535 21.88 -30.14 20.85
CA SER A 535 21.42 -29.51 22.10
C SER A 535 22.45 -28.53 22.68
N ILE A 536 23.75 -28.77 22.45
CA ILE A 536 24.83 -27.89 22.94
C ILE A 536 24.81 -26.59 22.17
N ASP A 537 24.70 -26.66 20.81
CA ASP A 537 24.60 -25.49 19.95
C ASP A 537 23.41 -24.62 20.37
N TRP A 538 22.25 -25.24 20.57
CA TRP A 538 21.04 -24.54 21.01
C TRP A 538 21.19 -23.93 22.40
N GLY A 539 21.86 -24.62 23.32
CA GLY A 539 22.16 -24.11 24.66
C GLY A 539 23.07 -22.86 24.63
N LEU A 540 24.08 -22.84 23.73
CA LEU A 540 24.94 -21.67 23.52
C LEU A 540 24.15 -20.48 22.97
N LEU A 541 23.28 -20.70 21.98
CA LEU A 541 22.43 -19.66 21.41
C LEU A 541 21.42 -19.14 22.44
N LYS A 542 20.80 -20.02 23.21
CA LYS A 542 19.92 -19.65 24.34
C LYS A 542 20.64 -18.76 25.34
N LYS A 543 21.84 -19.12 25.74
CA LYS A 543 22.66 -18.31 26.68
C LYS A 543 22.92 -16.91 26.14
N LYS A 544 23.17 -16.80 24.82
CA LYS A 544 23.43 -15.53 24.16
C LYS A 544 22.18 -14.69 23.96
N TYR A 545 21.09 -15.28 23.47
CA TYR A 545 19.89 -14.57 23.02
C TYR A 545 18.68 -14.74 23.97
N LYS A 546 18.82 -15.53 25.03
CA LYS A 546 17.86 -15.70 26.15
C LYS A 546 16.45 -16.19 25.76
N PHE A 547 16.29 -16.84 24.61
CA PHE A 547 15.02 -17.46 24.25
C PHE A 547 14.78 -18.77 25.02
N SER A 548 13.52 -19.07 25.28
CA SER A 548 13.12 -20.27 26.00
C SER A 548 12.66 -21.40 25.09
N HIS A 549 12.06 -21.04 23.96
CA HIS A 549 11.50 -21.98 23.00
C HIS A 549 11.82 -21.59 21.55
N ILE A 550 11.88 -22.63 20.71
CA ILE A 550 12.02 -22.48 19.25
C ILE A 550 10.71 -22.92 18.62
N VAL A 551 10.14 -22.08 17.75
CA VAL A 551 8.87 -22.38 17.05
C VAL A 551 9.14 -22.58 15.57
N THR A 552 8.64 -23.70 15.03
CA THR A 552 8.84 -24.09 13.64
C THR A 552 7.54 -24.55 12.97
N PRO A 553 7.47 -24.66 11.65
CA PRO A 553 6.44 -25.42 10.96
C PRO A 553 6.33 -26.86 11.49
N PRO A 554 5.15 -27.50 11.39
CA PRO A 554 4.89 -28.80 12.00
C PRO A 554 5.69 -29.95 11.39
N ASP A 555 6.22 -29.79 10.18
CA ASP A 555 7.02 -30.77 9.45
C ASP A 555 8.53 -30.70 9.73
N TRP A 556 9.00 -29.69 10.48
CA TRP A 556 10.41 -29.61 10.87
C TRP A 556 10.69 -30.51 12.07
N ASN A 557 11.88 -31.13 12.10
CA ASN A 557 12.33 -31.99 13.18
C ASN A 557 13.72 -31.54 13.63
N LEU A 558 13.78 -30.83 14.74
CA LEU A 558 15.03 -30.44 15.40
C LEU A 558 15.50 -31.57 16.32
N LYS A 559 16.80 -31.61 16.63
CA LYS A 559 17.39 -32.53 17.62
C LYS A 559 17.14 -32.04 19.05
N LEU A 560 15.88 -31.69 19.33
CA LEU A 560 15.39 -31.21 20.61
C LEU A 560 14.07 -31.89 20.96
N GLU A 561 13.71 -31.88 22.22
CA GLU A 561 12.43 -32.40 22.67
C GLU A 561 11.28 -31.49 22.25
N VAL A 562 10.23 -32.05 21.65
CA VAL A 562 9.01 -31.34 21.30
C VAL A 562 8.21 -31.09 22.58
N HIS A 563 8.09 -29.84 22.99
CA HIS A 563 7.33 -29.42 24.17
C HIS A 563 5.84 -29.28 23.86
N LEU A 564 5.49 -28.58 22.76
CA LEU A 564 4.12 -28.35 22.35
C LEU A 564 3.97 -28.54 20.84
N LYS A 565 2.82 -28.99 20.40
CA LYS A 565 2.52 -29.25 19.01
C LYS A 565 1.09 -28.89 18.67
N SER A 566 0.91 -28.14 17.60
CA SER A 566 -0.36 -27.83 16.96
C SER A 566 -0.33 -28.30 15.50
N ASP A 567 -1.45 -28.19 14.81
CA ASP A 567 -1.52 -28.53 13.36
C ASP A 567 -0.71 -27.56 12.50
N LYS A 568 -0.41 -26.37 13.00
CA LYS A 568 0.27 -25.31 12.24
C LYS A 568 1.71 -25.04 12.68
N TRP A 569 2.11 -25.49 13.87
CA TRP A 569 3.43 -25.23 14.44
C TRP A 569 3.84 -26.25 15.47
N LYS A 570 5.16 -26.33 15.73
CA LYS A 570 5.76 -27.05 16.85
C LYS A 570 6.60 -26.09 17.66
N ALA A 571 6.62 -26.26 18.98
CA ALA A 571 7.55 -25.58 19.88
C ALA A 571 8.47 -26.60 20.56
N TYR A 572 9.75 -26.33 20.51
CA TYR A 572 10.81 -27.09 21.15
C TYR A 572 11.32 -26.32 22.37
N LYS A 573 11.44 -27.00 23.49
CA LYS A 573 12.06 -26.40 24.68
C LYS A 573 13.57 -26.48 24.54
N VAL A 574 14.28 -25.41 24.89
CA VAL A 574 15.72 -25.39 24.96
C VAL A 574 16.11 -25.35 26.44
N ASP A 575 16.81 -26.35 26.93
CA ASP A 575 17.26 -26.46 28.31
C ASP A 575 18.52 -25.64 28.62
#